data_5f767f28aeea67ef83ae85824720a739
#
_entry.id   5f767f28aeea67ef83ae85824720a739
#
_cell.length_a   1.000
_cell.length_b   1.000
_cell.length_c   1.000
_cell.angle_alpha   90.00
_cell.angle_beta   90.00
_cell.angle_gamma   90.00
#
_symmetry.space_group_name_H-M   'P 1'
#
loop_
_entity.id
_entity.type
_entity.pdbx_description
1 polymer ?
#
loop_
_entity_poly.entity_id
_entity_poly.type
_entity_poly.pdbx_seq_one_letter_code
_entity_poly.pdbx_strand_id
1 'polypeptide(L)'
;MIAAIGVTLAVVTGHHVWDGMASIAIGLLLIVVAFTLGRDNKAMLIGRALPDDVQRQIRGIIDDTPGIEGVLELLSLRLAPDQVLVVATVDLADMRTTGSAIEQLAERIDADVRREYPMVRHLYLDPTPGDRVQS
;
A
#
# COMPACT_ATOMS: atom_id res chain seq x y z
N MET A 1 19.85 -12.84 26.81
CA MET A 1 21.31 -12.89 26.94
C MET A 1 21.91 -11.57 27.45
N ILE A 2 21.58 -10.40 26.92
CA ILE A 2 22.12 -9.08 27.38
C ILE A 2 21.79 -8.83 28.85
N ALA A 3 20.58 -9.11 29.30
CA ALA A 3 20.17 -8.95 30.69
C ALA A 3 20.94 -9.87 31.64
N ALA A 4 21.21 -11.12 31.25
CA ALA A 4 21.97 -12.07 32.05
C ALA A 4 23.44 -11.62 32.22
N ILE A 5 24.03 -11.04 31.17
CA ILE A 5 25.39 -10.47 31.21
C ILE A 5 25.42 -9.26 32.16
N GLY A 6 24.43 -8.36 32.06
CA GLY A 6 24.31 -7.18 32.90
C GLY A 6 24.19 -7.52 34.38
N VAL A 7 23.34 -8.49 34.74
CA VAL A 7 23.15 -8.98 36.11
C VAL A 7 24.42 -9.65 36.66
N THR A 8 25.08 -10.47 35.83
CA THR A 8 26.33 -11.13 36.24
C THR A 8 27.44 -10.10 36.50
N LEU A 9 27.57 -9.10 35.66
CA LEU A 9 28.55 -8.00 35.85
C LEU A 9 28.21 -7.15 37.09
N ALA A 10 26.94 -6.87 37.35
CA ALA A 10 26.51 -6.10 38.52
C ALA A 10 26.84 -6.84 39.83
N VAL A 11 26.62 -8.20 39.86
CA VAL A 11 26.93 -9.04 41.02
C VAL A 11 28.44 -9.16 41.26
N VAL A 12 29.24 -9.28 40.20
CA VAL A 12 30.70 -9.46 40.29
C VAL A 12 31.41 -8.15 40.63
N THR A 13 30.92 -6.99 40.13
CA THR A 13 31.60 -5.69 40.28
C THR A 13 31.06 -4.87 41.49
N GLY A 14 29.92 -5.26 42.07
CA GLY A 14 29.29 -4.54 43.18
C GLY A 14 28.77 -3.14 42.86
N HIS A 15 28.77 -2.77 41.58
CA HIS A 15 28.31 -1.46 41.11
C HIS A 15 26.95 -1.58 40.43
N HIS A 16 25.91 -0.97 41.00
CA HIS A 16 24.55 -0.88 40.46
C HIS A 16 24.46 -0.14 39.12
N VAL A 17 25.52 0.60 38.75
CA VAL A 17 25.60 1.35 37.47
C VAL A 17 25.50 0.42 36.25
N TRP A 18 26.04 -0.80 36.31
CA TRP A 18 26.02 -1.74 35.21
C TRP A 18 24.61 -2.29 34.92
N ASP A 19 23.82 -2.45 35.98
CA ASP A 19 22.40 -2.84 35.83
C ASP A 19 21.58 -1.73 35.18
N GLY A 20 21.82 -0.47 35.59
CA GLY A 20 21.19 0.69 34.94
C GLY A 20 21.55 0.82 33.46
N MET A 21 22.82 0.61 33.10
CA MET A 21 23.25 0.65 31.70
C MET A 21 22.64 -0.49 30.86
N ALA A 22 22.55 -1.71 31.42
CA ALA A 22 21.89 -2.83 30.74
C ALA A 22 20.39 -2.57 30.52
N SER A 23 19.70 -1.98 31.49
CA SER A 23 18.30 -1.61 31.41
C SER A 23 18.06 -0.54 30.33
N ILE A 24 18.91 0.48 30.25
CA ILE A 24 18.85 1.50 29.20
C ILE A 24 19.07 0.88 27.81
N ALA A 25 20.05 -0.01 27.67
CA ALA A 25 20.34 -0.67 26.40
C ALA A 25 19.15 -1.54 25.92
N ILE A 26 18.50 -2.27 26.83
CA ILE A 26 17.30 -3.05 26.53
C ILE A 26 16.14 -2.13 26.16
N GLY A 27 15.94 -1.03 26.88
CA GLY A 27 14.90 -0.05 26.58
C GLY A 27 15.08 0.56 25.19
N LEU A 28 16.30 0.94 24.83
CA LEU A 28 16.62 1.48 23.50
C LEU A 28 16.38 0.44 22.39
N LEU A 29 16.77 -0.80 22.61
CA LEU A 29 16.52 -1.92 21.68
C LEU A 29 15.02 -2.10 21.45
N LEU A 30 14.22 -2.09 22.50
CA LEU A 30 12.76 -2.22 22.40
C LEU A 30 12.13 -1.05 21.64
N ILE A 31 12.61 0.18 21.83
CA ILE A 31 12.15 1.35 21.07
C ILE A 31 12.43 1.16 19.58
N VAL A 32 13.63 0.72 19.21
CA VAL A 32 14.00 0.48 17.80
C VAL A 32 13.11 -0.61 17.19
N VAL A 33 12.92 -1.73 17.89
CA VAL A 33 12.07 -2.83 17.43
C VAL A 33 10.61 -2.36 17.29
N ALA A 34 10.09 -1.66 18.28
CA ALA A 34 8.70 -1.15 18.24
C ALA A 34 8.51 -0.14 17.09
N PHE A 35 9.48 0.73 16.85
CA PHE A 35 9.42 1.68 15.73
C PHE A 35 9.46 0.98 14.37
N THR A 36 10.33 -0.01 14.21
CA THR A 36 10.44 -0.80 12.96
C THR A 36 9.16 -1.57 12.69
N LEU A 37 8.65 -2.31 13.67
CA LEU A 37 7.38 -3.04 13.56
C LEU A 37 6.18 -2.10 13.31
N GLY A 38 6.16 -0.95 13.98
CA GLY A 38 5.10 0.06 13.79
C GLY A 38 5.11 0.63 12.38
N ARG A 39 6.29 0.84 11.80
CA ARG A 39 6.45 1.35 10.44
C ARG A 39 5.98 0.33 9.39
N ASP A 40 6.34 -0.94 9.56
CA ASP A 40 5.94 -2.01 8.65
C ASP A 40 4.42 -2.28 8.72
N ASN A 41 3.84 -2.26 9.91
CA ASN A 41 2.39 -2.39 10.09
C ASN A 41 1.60 -1.19 9.54
N LYS A 42 2.16 0.03 9.60
CA LYS A 42 1.51 1.22 9.05
C LYS A 42 1.36 1.15 7.52
N ALA A 43 2.32 0.54 6.82
CA ALA A 43 2.24 0.32 5.38
C ALA A 43 1.08 -0.63 4.99
N MET A 44 0.75 -1.60 5.86
CA MET A 44 -0.38 -2.51 5.64
C MET A 44 -1.75 -1.86 5.95
N LEU A 45 -1.80 -0.91 6.89
CA LEU A 45 -3.05 -0.26 7.32
C LEU A 45 -3.52 0.86 6.38
N ILE A 46 -2.63 1.44 5.55
CA ILE A 46 -2.95 2.56 4.64
C ILE A 46 -3.47 2.08 3.27
N GLY A 47 -3.70 0.78 3.08
CA GLY A 47 -4.33 0.25 1.86
C GLY A 47 -3.49 0.39 0.56
N ARG A 48 -2.22 0.77 0.66
CA ARG A 48 -1.32 0.81 -0.51
C ARG A 48 -0.75 -0.57 -0.77
N ALA A 49 -1.47 -1.36 -1.54
CA ALA A 49 -1.04 -2.71 -1.91
C ALA A 49 0.07 -2.70 -2.96
N LEU A 50 0.16 -1.63 -3.75
CA LEU A 50 1.13 -1.46 -4.83
C LEU A 50 2.12 -0.33 -4.52
N PRO A 51 3.40 -0.47 -4.92
CA PRO A 51 4.38 0.61 -4.91
C PRO A 51 3.91 1.80 -5.75
N ASP A 52 4.35 3.01 -5.39
CA ASP A 52 3.92 4.24 -6.06
C ASP A 52 4.31 4.32 -7.56
N ASP A 53 5.38 3.66 -7.96
CA ASP A 53 5.81 3.53 -9.35
C ASP A 53 4.86 2.65 -10.15
N VAL A 54 4.44 1.52 -9.60
CA VAL A 54 3.47 0.60 -10.22
C VAL A 54 2.10 1.27 -10.33
N GLN A 55 1.65 1.98 -9.29
CA GLN A 55 0.39 2.74 -9.35
C GLN A 55 0.40 3.79 -10.46
N ARG A 56 1.52 4.53 -10.64
CA ARG A 56 1.65 5.51 -11.73
C ARG A 56 1.62 4.87 -13.10
N GLN A 57 2.23 3.70 -13.26
CA GLN A 57 2.21 2.97 -14.52
C GLN A 57 0.81 2.46 -14.86
N ILE A 58 0.11 1.87 -13.88
CA ILE A 58 -1.29 1.43 -14.07
C ILE A 58 -2.18 2.64 -14.39
N ARG A 59 -1.99 3.76 -13.71
CA ARG A 59 -2.70 5.00 -14.01
C ARG A 59 -2.46 5.44 -15.45
N GLY A 60 -1.21 5.40 -15.93
CA GLY A 60 -0.86 5.72 -17.32
C GLY A 60 -1.57 4.82 -18.33
N ILE A 61 -1.64 3.50 -18.09
CA ILE A 61 -2.37 2.56 -18.96
C ILE A 61 -3.86 2.94 -19.06
N ILE A 62 -4.46 3.33 -17.94
CA ILE A 62 -5.87 3.71 -17.89
C ILE A 62 -6.08 5.07 -18.59
N ASP A 63 -5.24 6.08 -18.30
CA ASP A 63 -5.31 7.41 -18.88
C ASP A 63 -5.12 7.40 -20.42
N ASP A 64 -4.26 6.50 -20.93
CA ASP A 64 -3.99 6.35 -22.37
C ASP A 64 -5.13 5.60 -23.11
N THR A 65 -6.14 5.09 -22.40
CA THR A 65 -7.22 4.33 -23.02
C THR A 65 -8.26 5.26 -23.64
N PRO A 66 -8.56 5.11 -24.96
CA PRO A 66 -9.55 5.94 -25.62
C PRO A 66 -10.95 5.84 -24.98
N GLY A 67 -11.51 6.97 -24.60
CA GLY A 67 -12.81 7.07 -23.95
C GLY A 67 -12.73 7.44 -22.47
N ILE A 68 -11.53 7.50 -21.90
CA ILE A 68 -11.26 8.01 -20.56
C ILE A 68 -10.69 9.43 -20.70
N GLU A 69 -11.21 10.38 -19.94
CA GLU A 69 -10.69 11.74 -19.85
C GLU A 69 -9.60 11.86 -18.79
N GLY A 70 -9.71 11.04 -17.74
CA GLY A 70 -8.70 10.93 -16.69
C GLY A 70 -9.05 9.99 -15.55
N VAL A 71 -8.03 9.54 -14.81
CA VAL A 71 -8.19 8.78 -13.57
C VAL A 71 -8.27 9.76 -12.40
N LEU A 72 -9.43 9.85 -11.76
CA LEU A 72 -9.67 10.70 -10.61
C LEU A 72 -9.01 10.12 -9.36
N GLU A 73 -9.27 8.85 -9.08
CA GLU A 73 -8.73 8.15 -7.93
C GLU A 73 -8.32 6.73 -8.31
N LEU A 74 -7.22 6.24 -7.73
CA LEU A 74 -6.76 4.87 -7.90
C LEU A 74 -6.43 4.29 -6.52
N LEU A 75 -7.22 3.32 -6.11
CA LEU A 75 -7.05 2.59 -4.85
C LEU A 75 -6.55 1.18 -5.15
N SER A 76 -5.59 0.73 -4.34
CA SER A 76 -5.10 -0.64 -4.42
C SER A 76 -5.21 -1.33 -3.07
N LEU A 77 -5.80 -2.52 -3.04
CA LEU A 77 -5.98 -3.32 -1.83
C LEU A 77 -5.36 -4.70 -2.02
N ARG A 78 -4.53 -5.13 -1.10
CA ARG A 78 -3.95 -6.47 -1.11
C ARG A 78 -4.94 -7.47 -0.50
N LEU A 79 -5.40 -8.43 -1.31
CA LEU A 79 -6.30 -9.49 -0.88
C LEU A 79 -5.53 -10.72 -0.37
N ALA A 80 -4.38 -11.00 -1.00
CA ALA A 80 -3.49 -12.10 -0.65
C ALA A 80 -2.04 -11.70 -0.99
N PRO A 81 -1.01 -12.48 -0.61
CA PRO A 81 0.39 -12.15 -0.88
C PRO A 81 0.69 -11.85 -2.36
N ASP A 82 -0.02 -12.51 -3.26
CA ASP A 82 0.11 -12.45 -4.73
C ASP A 82 -1.11 -11.90 -5.44
N GLN A 83 -2.11 -11.35 -4.70
CA GLN A 83 -3.37 -10.88 -5.25
C GLN A 83 -3.67 -9.45 -4.80
N VAL A 84 -3.79 -8.58 -5.78
CA VAL A 84 -4.13 -7.18 -5.58
C VAL A 84 -5.44 -6.87 -6.31
N LEU A 85 -6.32 -6.18 -5.60
CA LEU A 85 -7.50 -5.54 -6.13
C LEU A 85 -7.14 -4.08 -6.46
N VAL A 86 -7.49 -3.63 -7.65
CA VAL A 86 -7.37 -2.23 -8.04
C VAL A 86 -8.77 -1.69 -8.32
N VAL A 87 -9.08 -0.55 -7.74
CA VAL A 87 -10.29 0.22 -8.02
C VAL A 87 -9.87 1.56 -8.58
N ALA A 88 -10.32 1.86 -9.79
CA ALA A 88 -10.04 3.13 -10.44
C ALA A 88 -11.35 3.89 -10.68
N THR A 89 -11.44 5.09 -10.10
CA THR A 89 -12.50 6.05 -10.40
C THR A 89 -12.04 6.87 -11.60
N VAL A 90 -12.81 6.79 -12.69
CA VAL A 90 -12.44 7.40 -13.97
C VAL A 90 -13.49 8.39 -14.42
N ASP A 91 -13.03 9.47 -15.06
CA ASP A 91 -13.87 10.40 -15.78
C ASP A 91 -13.97 9.95 -17.24
N LEU A 92 -15.20 9.88 -17.75
CA LEU A 92 -15.47 9.46 -19.14
C LEU A 92 -15.62 10.67 -20.03
N ALA A 93 -14.98 10.63 -21.20
CA ALA A 93 -15.05 11.69 -22.20
C ALA A 93 -16.47 11.95 -22.73
N ASP A 94 -17.34 10.94 -22.73
CA ASP A 94 -18.74 11.08 -23.10
C ASP A 94 -19.67 10.41 -22.08
N MET A 95 -20.44 11.22 -21.36
CA MET A 95 -21.46 10.78 -20.38
C MET A 95 -22.63 10.01 -20.99
N ARG A 96 -22.77 9.98 -22.33
CA ARG A 96 -23.80 9.22 -23.05
C ARG A 96 -23.36 7.80 -23.39
N THR A 97 -22.17 7.40 -22.93
CA THR A 97 -21.63 6.07 -23.17
C THR A 97 -22.59 5.01 -22.64
N THR A 98 -23.01 4.10 -23.52
CA THR A 98 -23.93 3.01 -23.17
C THR A 98 -23.27 2.05 -22.19
N GLY A 99 -24.03 1.45 -21.28
CA GLY A 99 -23.50 0.48 -20.29
C GLY A 99 -22.64 -0.63 -20.92
N SER A 100 -23.02 -1.12 -22.11
CA SER A 100 -22.23 -2.11 -22.87
C SER A 100 -20.87 -1.59 -23.34
N ALA A 101 -20.77 -0.29 -23.66
CA ALA A 101 -19.50 0.32 -24.06
C ALA A 101 -18.57 0.50 -22.86
N ILE A 102 -19.13 0.82 -21.68
CA ILE A 102 -18.38 0.88 -20.41
C ILE A 102 -17.83 -0.49 -20.04
N GLU A 103 -18.64 -1.55 -20.18
CA GLU A 103 -18.22 -2.93 -19.92
C GLU A 103 -17.07 -3.35 -20.83
N GLN A 104 -17.16 -3.08 -22.14
CA GLN A 104 -16.07 -3.35 -23.08
C GLN A 104 -14.80 -2.56 -22.78
N LEU A 105 -14.96 -1.30 -22.31
CA LEU A 105 -13.83 -0.48 -21.89
C LEU A 105 -13.14 -1.07 -20.66
N ALA A 106 -13.93 -1.48 -19.66
CA ALA A 106 -13.44 -2.13 -18.45
C ALA A 106 -12.70 -3.44 -18.75
N GLU A 107 -13.25 -4.28 -19.65
CA GLU A 107 -12.61 -5.53 -20.07
C GLU A 107 -11.26 -5.30 -20.77
N ARG A 108 -11.15 -4.29 -21.64
CA ARG A 108 -9.88 -3.94 -22.29
C ARG A 108 -8.82 -3.51 -21.30
N ILE A 109 -9.17 -2.58 -20.41
CA ILE A 109 -8.26 -2.09 -19.38
C ILE A 109 -7.82 -3.21 -18.44
N ASP A 110 -8.75 -4.07 -18.01
CA ASP A 110 -8.44 -5.23 -17.17
C ASP A 110 -7.46 -6.18 -17.88
N ALA A 111 -7.66 -6.44 -19.17
CA ALA A 111 -6.77 -7.29 -19.97
C ALA A 111 -5.37 -6.68 -20.13
N ASP A 112 -5.26 -5.37 -20.38
CA ASP A 112 -3.98 -4.69 -20.58
C ASP A 112 -3.22 -4.58 -19.28
N VAL A 113 -3.88 -4.22 -18.18
CA VAL A 113 -3.27 -4.16 -16.84
C VAL A 113 -2.81 -5.54 -16.39
N ARG A 114 -3.62 -6.59 -16.56
CA ARG A 114 -3.21 -7.96 -16.18
C ARG A 114 -2.07 -8.52 -17.01
N ARG A 115 -1.97 -8.11 -18.26
CA ARG A 115 -0.86 -8.53 -19.12
C ARG A 115 0.47 -8.04 -18.59
N GLU A 116 0.51 -6.81 -18.09
CA GLU A 116 1.73 -6.18 -17.59
C GLU A 116 1.94 -6.46 -16.10
N TYR A 117 0.84 -6.55 -15.33
CA TYR A 117 0.84 -6.76 -13.87
C TYR A 117 -0.01 -7.96 -13.47
N PRO A 118 0.49 -9.21 -13.62
CA PRO A 118 -0.27 -10.44 -13.30
C PRO A 118 -0.74 -10.55 -11.85
N MET A 119 -0.15 -9.79 -10.93
CA MET A 119 -0.57 -9.71 -9.53
C MET A 119 -1.91 -8.98 -9.34
N VAL A 120 -2.32 -8.15 -10.30
CA VAL A 120 -3.62 -7.49 -10.31
C VAL A 120 -4.68 -8.51 -10.72
N ARG A 121 -5.38 -9.07 -9.73
CA ARG A 121 -6.37 -10.12 -9.95
C ARG A 121 -7.73 -9.59 -10.36
N HIS A 122 -8.09 -8.42 -9.83
CA HIS A 122 -9.36 -7.76 -10.11
C HIS A 122 -9.12 -6.27 -10.30
N LEU A 123 -9.67 -5.74 -11.38
CA LEU A 123 -9.71 -4.31 -11.65
C LEU A 123 -11.18 -3.90 -11.79
N TYR A 124 -11.61 -2.94 -10.96
CA TYR A 124 -12.93 -2.35 -11.03
C TYR A 124 -12.82 -0.91 -11.49
N LEU A 125 -13.61 -0.57 -12.50
CA LEU A 125 -13.76 0.80 -12.96
C LEU A 125 -15.06 1.37 -12.41
N ASP A 126 -14.95 2.50 -11.74
CA ASP A 126 -16.09 3.30 -11.28
C ASP A 126 -16.18 4.57 -12.13
N PRO A 127 -17.07 4.59 -13.14
CA PRO A 127 -17.27 5.77 -13.96
C PRO A 127 -18.03 6.83 -13.14
N THR A 128 -17.38 7.88 -12.78
CA THR A 128 -17.97 8.99 -12.03
C THR A 128 -17.78 10.29 -12.81
N PRO A 129 -18.83 11.13 -12.94
CA PRO A 129 -18.66 12.48 -13.50
C PRO A 129 -17.67 13.27 -12.64
N GLY A 130 -16.66 13.90 -13.26
CA GLY A 130 -15.59 14.63 -12.58
C GLY A 130 -16.03 15.73 -11.61
N ASP A 131 -17.29 16.12 -11.68
CA ASP A 131 -17.89 17.18 -10.85
C ASP A 131 -18.22 16.73 -9.40
N ARG A 132 -18.14 15.44 -9.08
CA ARG A 132 -18.51 14.90 -7.75
C ARG A 132 -17.36 14.71 -6.75
N VAL A 133 -16.13 14.90 -7.16
CA VAL A 133 -14.94 14.63 -6.29
C VAL A 133 -14.58 15.83 -5.39
N GLN A 134 -15.28 16.96 -5.51
CA GLN A 134 -14.96 18.18 -4.74
C GLN A 134 -15.94 18.47 -3.57
N SER A 135 -16.59 17.45 -3.00
CA SER A 135 -17.48 17.67 -1.83
C SER A 135 -17.02 16.92 -0.62
#